data_bdad9c9a2100730eba9049cd29fe165d
#
_entry.id   bdad9c9a2100730eba9049cd29fe165d
#
_cell.length_a   1.000
_cell.length_b   1.000
_cell.length_c   1.000
_cell.angle_alpha   90.00
_cell.angle_beta   90.00
_cell.angle_gamma   90.00
#
_symmetry.space_group_name_H-M   'P 1'
#
loop_
_entity.id
_entity.type
_entity.pdbx_description
1 polymer ?
#
loop_
_entity_poly.entity_id
_entity_poly.type
_entity_poly.pdbx_seq_one_letter_code
_entity_poly.pdbx_strand_id
1 'polypeptide(L)'
;MRHTREEVIERTIREFELLDDLVAGLTNEDWGRLLPRSETKEPWTVKDALAHITHWKADVARFARGQRRPSEERGLGINDGNRLIYVRWRERTPQEVLAWHRQVQQDVLAALREAPEEWFSGRERRPDWPYDLDRHSADHRVKDIERALATRSTN
;
A
#
# COMPACT_ATOMS: atom_id res chain seq x y z
N MET A 1 -4.00 14.57 -17.79
CA MET A 1 -5.33 13.98 -17.65
C MET A 1 -5.94 14.48 -16.35
N ARG A 2 -7.20 14.87 -16.40
CA ARG A 2 -7.90 15.34 -15.19
C ARG A 2 -8.62 14.17 -14.54
N HIS A 3 -8.52 14.08 -13.24
CA HIS A 3 -9.19 13.05 -12.45
C HIS A 3 -10.12 13.72 -11.46
N THR A 4 -11.32 13.17 -11.27
CA THR A 4 -12.25 13.70 -10.29
C THR A 4 -11.96 13.07 -8.91
N ARG A 5 -12.33 13.78 -7.86
CA ARG A 5 -12.27 13.24 -6.49
C ARG A 5 -13.03 11.92 -6.39
N GLU A 6 -14.23 11.89 -6.96
CA GLU A 6 -15.13 10.73 -6.92
C GLU A 6 -14.50 9.51 -7.59
N GLU A 7 -13.85 9.70 -8.76
CA GLU A 7 -13.16 8.62 -9.46
C GLU A 7 -12.01 8.05 -8.64
N VAL A 8 -11.20 8.91 -8.01
CA VAL A 8 -10.07 8.49 -7.18
C VAL A 8 -10.56 7.73 -5.95
N ILE A 9 -11.59 8.24 -5.28
CA ILE A 9 -12.19 7.58 -4.11
C ILE A 9 -12.77 6.21 -4.51
N GLU A 10 -13.52 6.14 -5.58
CA GLU A 10 -14.13 4.90 -6.06
C GLU A 10 -13.08 3.83 -6.37
N ARG A 11 -12.03 4.19 -7.09
CA ARG A 11 -10.93 3.27 -7.41
C ARG A 11 -10.20 2.78 -6.17
N THR A 12 -9.96 3.70 -5.25
CA THR A 12 -9.29 3.38 -3.98
C THR A 12 -10.12 2.41 -3.15
N ILE A 13 -11.43 2.61 -3.07
CA ILE A 13 -12.34 1.69 -2.37
C ILE A 13 -12.35 0.32 -3.05
N ARG A 14 -12.48 0.29 -4.36
CA ARG A 14 -12.56 -0.97 -5.12
C ARG A 14 -11.30 -1.81 -4.94
N GLU A 15 -10.13 -1.20 -5.06
CA GLU A 15 -8.87 -1.92 -4.86
C GLU A 15 -8.71 -2.37 -3.40
N PHE A 16 -9.11 -1.54 -2.44
CA PHE A 16 -9.07 -1.93 -1.03
C PHE A 16 -9.94 -3.18 -0.78
N GLU A 17 -11.15 -3.23 -1.34
CA GLU A 17 -12.04 -4.38 -1.18
C GLU A 17 -11.41 -5.66 -1.74
N LEU A 18 -10.78 -5.59 -2.92
CA LEU A 18 -10.06 -6.72 -3.50
C LEU A 18 -8.92 -7.20 -2.61
N LEU A 19 -8.13 -6.28 -2.11
CA LEU A 19 -7.00 -6.60 -1.24
C LEU A 19 -7.48 -7.11 0.13
N ASP A 20 -8.44 -6.45 0.74
CA ASP A 20 -8.96 -6.82 2.05
C ASP A 20 -9.62 -8.21 2.02
N ASP A 21 -10.42 -8.50 1.00
CA ASP A 21 -11.01 -9.83 0.81
C ASP A 21 -9.93 -10.91 0.66
N LEU A 22 -8.87 -10.61 -0.07
CA LEU A 22 -7.77 -11.55 -0.26
C LEU A 22 -7.05 -11.88 1.05
N VAL A 23 -6.80 -10.87 1.88
CA VAL A 23 -5.97 -11.05 3.10
C VAL A 23 -6.78 -11.40 4.35
N ALA A 24 -8.11 -11.21 4.34
CA ALA A 24 -8.96 -11.42 5.50
C ALA A 24 -8.97 -12.87 5.99
N GLY A 25 -8.80 -13.84 5.10
CA GLY A 25 -8.89 -15.26 5.41
C GLY A 25 -7.55 -16.00 5.44
N LEU A 26 -6.43 -15.27 5.50
CA LEU A 26 -5.11 -15.92 5.44
C LEU A 26 -4.75 -16.61 6.74
N THR A 27 -4.17 -17.81 6.62
CA THR A 27 -3.59 -18.55 7.74
C THR A 27 -2.22 -17.96 8.11
N ASN A 28 -1.70 -18.33 9.28
CA ASN A 28 -0.34 -17.93 9.68
C ASN A 28 0.71 -18.40 8.67
N GLU A 29 0.54 -19.58 8.10
CA GLU A 29 1.40 -20.10 7.04
C GLU A 29 1.34 -19.22 5.79
N ASP A 30 0.14 -18.81 5.37
CA ASP A 30 -0.04 -17.92 4.22
C ASP A 30 0.67 -16.57 4.41
N TRP A 31 0.55 -15.98 5.60
CA TRP A 31 1.21 -14.71 5.90
C TRP A 31 2.73 -14.78 5.82
N GLY A 32 3.30 -15.94 6.12
CA GLY A 32 4.75 -16.18 6.08
C GLY A 32 5.28 -16.64 4.73
N ARG A 33 4.45 -16.80 3.70
CA ARG A 33 4.90 -17.22 2.38
C ARG A 33 5.79 -16.16 1.77
N LEU A 34 6.91 -16.60 1.19
CA LEU A 34 7.84 -15.73 0.51
C LEU A 34 7.25 -15.19 -0.79
N LEU A 35 7.49 -13.93 -1.06
CA LEU A 35 7.12 -13.33 -2.32
C LEU A 35 8.03 -13.82 -3.44
N PRO A 36 7.53 -13.90 -4.70
CA PRO A 36 8.36 -14.26 -5.84
C PRO A 36 9.45 -13.22 -6.15
N ARG A 37 9.24 -11.99 -5.66
CA ARG A 37 10.22 -10.91 -5.77
C ARG A 37 10.24 -10.09 -4.48
N SER A 38 11.38 -9.51 -4.16
CA SER A 38 11.54 -8.61 -3.01
C SER A 38 11.89 -7.21 -3.49
N GLU A 39 11.42 -6.20 -2.76
CA GLU A 39 11.76 -4.80 -3.02
C GLU A 39 13.18 -4.46 -2.52
N THR A 40 13.74 -5.32 -1.70
CA THR A 40 15.10 -5.18 -1.17
C THR A 40 15.80 -6.54 -1.22
N LYS A 41 17.00 -6.63 -0.65
CA LYS A 41 17.73 -7.91 -0.57
C LYS A 41 17.15 -8.89 0.45
N GLU A 42 16.32 -8.42 1.36
CA GLU A 42 15.72 -9.23 2.41
C GLU A 42 14.59 -10.13 1.84
N PRO A 43 14.32 -11.28 2.50
CA PRO A 43 13.25 -12.19 2.05
C PRO A 43 11.88 -11.69 2.49
N TRP A 44 11.21 -10.97 1.63
CA TRP A 44 9.86 -10.44 1.90
C TRP A 44 8.81 -11.52 1.88
N THR A 45 7.85 -11.40 2.79
CA THR A 45 6.68 -12.27 2.92
C THR A 45 5.41 -11.55 2.47
N VAL A 46 4.29 -12.28 2.44
CA VAL A 46 2.96 -11.70 2.18
C VAL A 46 2.65 -10.57 3.16
N LYS A 47 2.99 -10.76 4.44
CA LYS A 47 2.83 -9.70 5.46
C LYS A 47 3.63 -8.45 5.10
N ASP A 48 4.86 -8.60 4.66
CA ASP A 48 5.71 -7.48 4.27
C ASP A 48 5.15 -6.72 3.07
N ALA A 49 4.57 -7.43 2.11
CA ALA A 49 3.91 -6.81 0.97
C ALA A 49 2.72 -5.95 1.41
N LEU A 50 1.89 -6.44 2.32
CA LEU A 50 0.77 -5.65 2.84
C LEU A 50 1.26 -4.43 3.60
N ALA A 51 2.31 -4.56 4.41
CA ALA A 51 2.91 -3.43 5.12
C ALA A 51 3.45 -2.37 4.15
N HIS A 52 4.09 -2.80 3.07
CA HIS A 52 4.59 -1.90 2.02
C HIS A 52 3.46 -1.13 1.34
N ILE A 53 2.41 -1.82 0.93
CA ILE A 53 1.21 -1.19 0.32
C ILE A 53 0.62 -0.15 1.29
N THR A 54 0.47 -0.53 2.55
CA THR A 54 -0.14 0.32 3.58
C THR A 54 0.69 1.56 3.87
N HIS A 55 2.01 1.40 3.95
CA HIS A 55 2.92 2.53 4.16
C HIS A 55 2.81 3.56 3.02
N TRP A 56 2.77 3.10 1.78
CA TRP A 56 2.59 3.99 0.63
C TRP A 56 1.27 4.76 0.70
N LYS A 57 0.18 4.09 1.05
CA LYS A 57 -1.11 4.75 1.24
C LYS A 57 -1.07 5.81 2.34
N ALA A 58 -0.41 5.51 3.45
CA ALA A 58 -0.23 6.47 4.54
C ALA A 58 0.54 7.72 4.08
N ASP A 59 1.56 7.55 3.26
CA ASP A 59 2.30 8.67 2.66
C ASP A 59 1.41 9.53 1.76
N VAL A 60 0.59 8.90 0.92
CA VAL A 60 -0.32 9.64 0.03
C VAL A 60 -1.36 10.43 0.84
N ALA A 61 -1.87 9.87 1.93
CA ALA A 61 -2.78 10.59 2.83
C ALA A 61 -2.11 11.85 3.40
N ARG A 62 -0.84 11.76 3.80
CA ARG A 62 -0.07 12.93 4.26
C ARG A 62 0.07 13.97 3.15
N PHE A 63 0.41 13.57 1.94
CA PHE A 63 0.54 14.49 0.79
C PHE A 63 -0.78 15.18 0.47
N ALA A 64 -1.88 14.45 0.50
CA ALA A 64 -3.21 15.03 0.27
C ALA A 64 -3.57 16.10 1.31
N ARG A 65 -3.02 16.00 2.53
CA ARG A 65 -3.18 16.98 3.60
C ARG A 65 -2.12 18.08 3.59
N GLY A 66 -1.21 18.09 2.62
CA GLY A 66 -0.08 19.02 2.58
C GLY A 66 0.98 18.79 3.65
N GLN A 67 1.02 17.59 4.23
CA GLN A 67 1.98 17.23 5.25
C GLN A 67 3.23 16.60 4.65
N ARG A 68 4.35 16.74 5.34
CA ARG A 68 5.63 16.13 4.95
C ARG A 68 5.75 14.72 5.54
N ARG A 69 6.61 13.92 4.93
CA ARG A 69 7.05 12.66 5.51
C ARG A 69 7.72 12.88 6.87
N PRO A 70 7.68 11.89 7.79
CA PRO A 70 8.47 11.93 9.00
C PRO A 70 9.95 12.17 8.71
N SER A 71 10.65 12.83 9.64
CA SER A 71 12.05 13.25 9.42
C SER A 71 12.99 12.10 9.08
N GLU A 72 12.77 10.93 9.69
CA GLU A 72 13.57 9.73 9.47
C GLU A 72 13.40 9.12 8.07
N GLU A 73 12.35 9.49 7.36
CA GLU A 73 12.06 9.01 6.01
C GLU A 73 12.49 10.00 4.92
N ARG A 74 12.83 11.23 5.31
CA ARG A 74 13.20 12.28 4.35
C ARG A 74 14.58 12.02 3.75
N GLY A 75 14.69 12.26 2.45
CA GLY A 75 15.97 12.13 1.75
C GLY A 75 16.38 10.70 1.44
N LEU A 76 15.59 9.70 1.82
CA LEU A 76 15.87 8.30 1.48
C LEU A 76 15.53 8.04 0.01
N GLY A 77 16.40 7.29 -0.67
CA GLY A 77 16.08 6.71 -1.96
C GLY A 77 15.05 5.58 -1.82
N ILE A 78 14.57 5.07 -2.96
CA ILE A 78 13.54 4.03 -2.99
C ILE A 78 13.98 2.78 -2.21
N ASN A 79 15.21 2.31 -2.44
CA ASN A 79 15.70 1.08 -1.79
C ASN A 79 15.83 1.25 -0.28
N ASP A 80 16.38 2.36 0.18
CA ASP A 80 16.52 2.64 1.62
C ASP A 80 15.17 2.85 2.29
N GLY A 81 14.24 3.50 1.61
CA GLY A 81 12.87 3.66 2.07
C GLY A 81 12.16 2.32 2.23
N ASN A 82 12.27 1.45 1.25
CA ASN A 82 11.69 0.10 1.30
C ASN A 82 12.31 -0.74 2.42
N ARG A 83 13.62 -0.63 2.62
CA ARG A 83 14.29 -1.32 3.71
C ARG A 83 13.83 -0.83 5.07
N LEU A 84 13.62 0.47 5.24
CA LEU A 84 13.07 1.04 6.47
C LEU A 84 11.69 0.45 6.79
N ILE A 85 10.82 0.33 5.79
CA ILE A 85 9.51 -0.29 5.94
C ILE A 85 9.65 -1.75 6.39
N TYR A 86 10.48 -2.51 5.70
CA TYR A 86 10.73 -3.92 6.02
C TYR A 86 11.21 -4.09 7.47
N VAL A 87 12.21 -3.34 7.89
CA VAL A 87 12.76 -3.42 9.25
C VAL A 87 11.73 -3.04 10.30
N ARG A 88 10.92 -2.02 10.04
CA ARG A 88 9.91 -1.53 10.97
C ARG A 88 8.81 -2.56 11.23
N TRP A 89 8.40 -3.28 10.20
CA TRP A 89 7.21 -4.14 10.26
C TRP A 89 7.51 -5.64 10.35
N ARG A 90 8.73 -6.08 10.12
CA ARG A 90 9.07 -7.52 10.09
C ARG A 90 8.75 -8.25 11.40
N GLU A 91 8.89 -7.58 12.53
CA GLU A 91 8.63 -8.15 13.86
C GLU A 91 7.18 -7.96 14.33
N ARG A 92 6.36 -7.26 13.53
CA ARG A 92 4.95 -7.08 13.85
C ARG A 92 4.14 -8.28 13.39
N THR A 93 3.06 -8.58 14.14
CA THR A 93 2.19 -9.71 13.81
C THR A 93 1.36 -9.40 12.55
N PRO A 94 0.89 -10.46 11.84
CA PRO A 94 -0.07 -10.26 10.75
C PRO A 94 -1.31 -9.50 11.18
N GLN A 95 -1.81 -9.73 12.39
CA GLN A 95 -2.99 -9.06 12.93
C GLN A 95 -2.74 -7.56 13.11
N GLU A 96 -1.54 -7.17 13.58
CA GLU A 96 -1.17 -5.76 13.71
C GLU A 96 -1.10 -5.08 12.34
N VAL A 97 -0.52 -5.74 11.34
CA VAL A 97 -0.44 -5.19 9.99
C VAL A 97 -1.82 -5.09 9.36
N LEU A 98 -2.69 -6.10 9.54
CA LEU A 98 -4.05 -6.08 9.05
C LEU A 98 -4.88 -4.96 9.66
N ALA A 99 -4.76 -4.74 10.97
CA ALA A 99 -5.43 -3.65 11.66
C ALA A 99 -4.97 -2.29 11.13
N TRP A 100 -3.67 -2.13 10.93
CA TRP A 100 -3.09 -0.91 10.36
C TRP A 100 -3.57 -0.67 8.91
N HIS A 101 -3.59 -1.69 8.09
CA HIS A 101 -4.13 -1.65 6.72
C HIS A 101 -5.56 -1.08 6.71
N ARG A 102 -6.42 -1.56 7.60
CA ARG A 102 -7.81 -1.10 7.69
C ARG A 102 -7.91 0.33 8.23
N GLN A 103 -7.10 0.68 9.21
CA GLN A 103 -7.05 2.04 9.75
C GLN A 103 -6.56 3.04 8.71
N VAL A 104 -5.51 2.73 7.97
CA VAL A 104 -4.97 3.60 6.92
C VAL A 104 -5.98 3.81 5.80
N GLN A 105 -6.78 2.80 5.47
CA GLN A 105 -7.84 2.97 4.47
C GLN A 105 -8.84 4.07 4.89
N GLN A 106 -9.27 4.06 6.14
CA GLN A 106 -10.16 5.10 6.65
C GLN A 106 -9.50 6.48 6.60
N ASP A 107 -8.23 6.55 6.95
CA ASP A 107 -7.46 7.79 6.93
C ASP A 107 -7.27 8.33 5.50
N VAL A 108 -6.99 7.45 4.54
CA VAL A 108 -6.90 7.80 3.12
C VAL A 108 -8.21 8.37 2.60
N LEU A 109 -9.33 7.71 2.90
CA LEU A 109 -10.65 8.19 2.45
C LEU A 109 -10.97 9.55 3.04
N ALA A 110 -10.67 9.78 4.31
CA ALA A 110 -10.85 11.09 4.94
C ALA A 110 -9.97 12.15 4.27
N ALA A 111 -8.70 11.84 4.03
CA ALA A 111 -7.77 12.74 3.37
C ALA A 111 -8.21 13.09 1.95
N LEU A 112 -8.71 12.13 1.18
CA LEU A 112 -9.20 12.36 -0.17
C LEU A 112 -10.45 13.25 -0.19
N ARG A 113 -11.34 13.08 0.78
CA ARG A 113 -12.55 13.91 0.90
C ARG A 113 -12.23 15.36 1.24
N GLU A 114 -11.18 15.58 2.02
CA GLU A 114 -10.75 16.91 2.48
C GLU A 114 -9.75 17.58 1.55
N ALA A 115 -9.10 16.85 0.66
CA ALA A 115 -8.09 17.39 -0.25
C ALA A 115 -8.70 18.46 -1.18
N PRO A 116 -7.95 19.54 -1.49
CA PRO A 116 -8.45 20.56 -2.39
C PRO A 116 -8.65 20.03 -3.81
N GLU A 117 -9.57 20.63 -4.56
CA GLU A 117 -9.85 20.21 -5.95
C GLU A 117 -8.60 20.24 -6.83
N GLU A 118 -7.70 21.17 -6.61
CA GLU A 118 -6.45 21.30 -7.35
C GLU A 118 -5.56 20.06 -7.20
N TRP A 119 -5.69 19.33 -6.09
CA TRP A 119 -4.95 18.10 -5.86
C TRP A 119 -5.32 17.00 -6.88
N PHE A 120 -6.57 17.01 -7.37
CA PHE A 120 -7.06 16.02 -8.35
C PHE A 120 -6.86 16.46 -9.79
N SER A 121 -6.92 17.77 -10.06
CA SER A 121 -6.87 18.34 -11.42
C SER A 121 -5.61 19.16 -11.67
N GLY A 122 -4.70 19.19 -10.73
CA GLY A 122 -3.48 19.97 -10.80
C GLY A 122 -2.49 19.47 -11.85
N ARG A 123 -1.45 20.27 -12.06
CA ARG A 123 -0.36 19.96 -12.98
C ARG A 123 0.66 19.07 -12.25
N GLU A 124 0.33 17.83 -12.12
CA GLU A 124 1.21 16.89 -11.47
C GLU A 124 2.32 16.41 -12.41
N ARG A 125 3.49 16.18 -11.83
CA ARG A 125 4.66 15.72 -12.61
C ARG A 125 4.52 14.27 -13.07
N ARG A 126 3.68 13.50 -12.40
CA ARG A 126 3.44 12.10 -12.73
C ARG A 126 2.13 11.96 -13.49
N PRO A 127 2.13 11.32 -14.66
CA PRO A 127 0.92 11.16 -15.46
C PRO A 127 -0.21 10.40 -14.77
N ASP A 128 0.12 9.54 -13.83
CA ASP A 128 -0.80 8.68 -13.10
C ASP A 128 -1.20 9.22 -11.72
N TRP A 129 -0.65 10.37 -11.32
CA TRP A 129 -1.07 11.05 -10.10
C TRP A 129 -2.52 11.57 -10.25
N PRO A 130 -3.39 11.46 -9.25
CA PRO A 130 -3.23 10.83 -7.93
C PRO A 130 -3.65 9.34 -7.91
N TYR A 131 -3.60 8.65 -9.02
CA TYR A 131 -4.05 7.26 -9.16
C TYR A 131 -3.06 6.21 -8.66
N ASP A 132 -1.86 6.60 -8.33
CA ASP A 132 -0.84 5.68 -7.82
C ASP A 132 -1.32 4.81 -6.65
N LEU A 133 -2.32 5.30 -5.88
CA LEU A 133 -2.89 4.56 -4.75
C LEU A 133 -3.41 3.19 -5.15
N ASP A 134 -4.29 3.17 -6.15
CA ASP A 134 -4.90 1.91 -6.60
C ASP A 134 -3.95 1.09 -7.46
N ARG A 135 -3.18 1.72 -8.33
CA ARG A 135 -2.23 1.02 -9.20
C ARG A 135 -1.10 0.37 -8.44
N HIS A 136 -0.50 1.07 -7.50
CA HIS A 136 0.57 0.54 -6.66
C HIS A 136 0.08 -0.65 -5.84
N SER A 137 -1.08 -0.51 -5.21
CA SER A 137 -1.70 -1.60 -4.45
C SER A 137 -2.02 -2.80 -5.35
N ALA A 138 -2.65 -2.57 -6.51
CA ALA A 138 -3.01 -3.63 -7.44
C ALA A 138 -1.78 -4.38 -7.98
N ASP A 139 -0.70 -3.65 -8.29
CA ASP A 139 0.53 -4.27 -8.76
C ASP A 139 1.11 -5.24 -7.73
N HIS A 140 1.22 -4.81 -6.48
CA HIS A 140 1.71 -5.67 -5.39
C HIS A 140 0.73 -6.77 -5.03
N ARG A 141 -0.56 -6.51 -5.06
CA ARG A 141 -1.57 -7.54 -4.82
C ARG A 141 -1.44 -8.68 -5.83
N VAL A 142 -1.41 -8.34 -7.12
CA VAL A 142 -1.40 -9.35 -8.19
C VAL A 142 -0.05 -10.03 -8.32
N LYS A 143 1.02 -9.26 -8.43
CA LYS A 143 2.35 -9.81 -8.73
C LYS A 143 3.07 -10.42 -7.54
N ASP A 144 2.71 -10.03 -6.35
CA ASP A 144 3.39 -10.49 -5.13
C ASP A 144 2.48 -11.38 -4.29
N ILE A 145 1.38 -10.85 -3.77
CA ILE A 145 0.53 -11.58 -2.83
C ILE A 145 -0.20 -12.75 -3.51
N GLU A 146 -0.93 -12.49 -4.58
CA GLU A 146 -1.67 -13.54 -5.28
C GLU A 146 -0.73 -14.64 -5.80
N ARG A 147 0.44 -14.28 -6.32
CA ARG A 147 1.42 -15.25 -6.79
C ARG A 147 2.02 -16.07 -5.66
N ALA A 148 2.33 -15.45 -4.53
CA ALA A 148 2.81 -16.18 -3.35
C ALA A 148 1.75 -17.18 -2.85
N LEU A 149 0.48 -16.77 -2.84
CA LEU A 149 -0.62 -17.64 -2.41
C LEU A 149 -0.91 -18.75 -3.43
N ALA A 150 -0.67 -18.53 -4.71
CA ALA A 150 -0.82 -19.55 -5.76
C ALA A 150 0.17 -20.71 -5.61
N THR A 151 1.25 -20.54 -4.86
CA THR A 151 2.21 -21.61 -4.56
C THR A 151 1.77 -22.53 -3.43
N ARG A 152 0.54 -22.36 -2.93
CA ARG A 152 0.00 -23.28 -1.91
C ARG A 152 0.05 -24.70 -2.42
N SER A 153 0.53 -25.58 -1.56
CA SER A 153 0.57 -26.99 -1.88
C SER A 153 -0.86 -27.51 -2.09
N THR A 154 -1.09 -28.21 -3.21
CA THR A 154 -2.38 -28.83 -3.54
C THR A 154 -2.51 -30.24 -2.94
N ASN A 155 -1.87 -30.50 -1.84
CA ASN A 155 -1.98 -31.80 -1.16
C ASN A 155 -3.26 -31.90 -0.36
#